data_56c2cb26cbcdba48f385edf6b446d643
#
_entry.id   56c2cb26cbcdba48f385edf6b446d643
#
_cell.length_a   1.000
_cell.length_b   1.000
_cell.length_c   1.000
_cell.angle_alpha   90.00
_cell.angle_beta   90.00
_cell.angle_gamma   90.00
#
_symmetry.space_group_name_H-M   'P 1'
#
loop_
_entity.id
_entity.type
_entity.pdbx_description
1 polymer ?
#
loop_
_entity_poly.entity_id
_entity_poly.type
_entity_poly.pdbx_seq_one_letter_code
_entity_poly.pdbx_strand_id
1 'polypeptide(L)'
;EARTGLTILAENSGDLNNIIIQNMVIRDVNGSLVKNDGGGSAILIRKFGEKLKSRINGLKILNNHIYKTERNAINFRASADRDKWYPNLNVIVKNNLIEKVPGDGIVIFGCDGAIVEHNTLRDFPDILPDSEAAAGIWPFSSDNTIIQYNEVSGHKAKWDGQGYDSDWNSVGTIIQNNYSHDNYGGFLLVCNAGSSYGKKINIGTVNTIIRNNLSINDGIRPYPTTRRGIFSPTFHITGPVENTYIQDN
;
A
#
# COMPACT_ATOMS: atom_id res chain seq x y z
N GLU A 1 17.89 -10.97 11.81
CA GLU A 1 16.86 -12.01 11.63
C GLU A 1 15.55 -11.35 11.17
N ALA A 2 14.99 -11.85 10.05
CA ALA A 2 13.74 -11.32 9.50
C ALA A 2 12.56 -11.66 10.42
N ARG A 3 11.88 -10.66 10.96
CA ARG A 3 10.75 -10.80 11.87
C ARG A 3 9.51 -10.09 11.35
N THR A 4 8.38 -10.47 11.88
CA THR A 4 7.09 -9.81 11.69
C THR A 4 6.47 -9.60 13.07
N GLY A 5 5.85 -8.47 13.29
CA GLY A 5 5.23 -8.17 14.58
C GLY A 5 4.02 -9.06 14.85
N LEU A 6 3.07 -9.08 13.90
CA LEU A 6 1.88 -9.93 13.92
C LEU A 6 1.64 -10.50 12.52
N THR A 7 1.32 -11.79 12.44
CA THR A 7 0.97 -12.44 11.17
C THR A 7 -0.42 -13.07 11.24
N ILE A 8 -1.26 -12.79 10.23
CA ILE A 8 -2.46 -13.57 9.93
C ILE A 8 -2.17 -14.39 8.68
N LEU A 9 -2.32 -15.70 8.77
CA LEU A 9 -2.06 -16.62 7.66
C LEU A 9 -3.31 -17.44 7.35
N ALA A 10 -3.89 -17.24 6.17
CA ALA A 10 -4.91 -18.09 5.58
C ALA A 10 -4.26 -18.96 4.49
N GLU A 11 -3.90 -20.18 4.84
CA GLU A 11 -3.23 -21.10 3.93
C GLU A 11 -3.95 -22.44 3.86
N ASN A 12 -4.55 -22.75 2.70
CA ASN A 12 -5.32 -23.99 2.47
C ASN A 12 -6.33 -24.29 3.60
N SER A 13 -6.96 -23.22 4.14
CA SER A 13 -7.79 -23.27 5.34
C SER A 13 -9.25 -22.88 5.09
N GLY A 14 -9.60 -22.48 3.86
CA GLY A 14 -10.88 -21.84 3.60
C GLY A 14 -10.93 -20.40 4.11
N ASP A 15 -12.08 -19.95 4.50
CA ASP A 15 -12.29 -18.57 4.97
C ASP A 15 -11.96 -18.43 6.45
N LEU A 16 -11.06 -17.47 6.77
CA LEU A 16 -10.89 -16.95 8.13
C LEU A 16 -11.82 -15.76 8.33
N ASN A 17 -12.69 -15.80 9.32
CA ASN A 17 -13.74 -14.82 9.47
C ASN A 17 -13.62 -13.96 10.74
N ASN A 18 -14.01 -12.67 10.64
CA ASN A 18 -14.23 -11.76 11.77
C ASN A 18 -13.02 -11.59 12.69
N ILE A 19 -11.87 -11.18 12.12
CA ILE A 19 -10.64 -10.90 12.86
C ILE A 19 -10.53 -9.41 13.14
N ILE A 20 -10.24 -9.04 14.37
CA ILE A 20 -10.04 -7.64 14.78
C ILE A 20 -8.67 -7.50 15.44
N ILE A 21 -7.85 -6.57 14.94
CA ILE A 21 -6.57 -6.13 15.52
C ILE A 21 -6.76 -4.68 15.93
N GLN A 22 -6.80 -4.40 17.23
CA GLN A 22 -7.09 -3.04 17.68
C GLN A 22 -6.36 -2.63 18.96
N ASN A 23 -6.14 -1.34 19.11
CA ASN A 23 -5.60 -0.70 20.31
C ASN A 23 -4.22 -1.26 20.73
N MET A 24 -3.42 -1.67 19.73
CA MET A 24 -2.09 -2.22 19.96
C MET A 24 -1.00 -1.17 19.68
N VAL A 25 0.10 -1.31 20.40
CA VAL A 25 1.37 -0.65 20.07
C VAL A 25 2.30 -1.72 19.49
N ILE A 26 2.68 -1.58 18.21
CA ILE A 26 3.59 -2.51 17.52
C ILE A 26 4.83 -1.71 17.08
N ARG A 27 5.99 -2.09 17.59
CA ARG A 27 7.21 -1.33 17.36
C ARG A 27 8.46 -2.19 17.34
N ASP A 28 9.55 -1.59 16.83
CA ASP A 28 10.89 -2.18 16.84
C ASP A 28 10.91 -3.57 16.18
N VAL A 29 10.25 -3.67 15.00
CA VAL A 29 10.15 -4.93 14.25
C VAL A 29 11.31 -5.02 13.26
N ASN A 30 12.25 -5.88 13.53
CA ASN A 30 13.43 -6.09 12.71
C ASN A 30 13.11 -6.84 11.40
N GLY A 31 13.88 -6.57 10.36
CA GLY A 31 13.74 -7.22 9.06
C GLY A 31 14.83 -6.82 8.10
N SER A 32 14.48 -6.63 6.85
CA SER A 32 15.37 -6.09 5.82
C SER A 32 14.77 -4.88 5.14
N LEU A 33 15.59 -3.88 4.84
CA LEU A 33 15.21 -2.77 3.97
C LEU A 33 14.96 -3.22 2.52
N VAL A 34 15.50 -4.37 2.15
CA VAL A 34 15.30 -4.99 0.82
C VAL A 34 14.03 -5.84 0.83
N LYS A 35 13.08 -5.49 -0.04
CA LYS A 35 11.73 -6.10 -0.07
C LYS A 35 11.76 -7.63 -0.19
N ASN A 36 12.67 -8.16 -0.98
CA ASN A 36 12.76 -9.57 -1.29
C ASN A 36 13.42 -10.42 -0.19
N ASP A 37 14.17 -9.81 0.71
CA ASP A 37 14.79 -10.53 1.85
C ASP A 37 13.75 -10.89 2.93
N GLY A 38 12.60 -10.21 2.90
CA GLY A 38 11.47 -10.48 3.78
C GLY A 38 11.60 -9.89 5.17
N GLY A 39 10.53 -10.00 5.93
CA GLY A 39 10.43 -9.47 7.30
C GLY A 39 10.24 -7.95 7.36
N GLY A 40 10.30 -7.39 8.57
CA GLY A 40 10.19 -5.97 8.84
C GLY A 40 8.78 -5.38 8.74
N SER A 41 7.73 -6.19 8.62
CA SER A 41 6.35 -5.70 8.65
C SER A 41 5.79 -5.73 10.07
N ALA A 42 5.11 -4.66 10.51
CA ALA A 42 4.42 -4.68 11.80
C ALA A 42 3.25 -5.67 11.79
N ILE A 43 2.39 -5.58 10.78
CA ILE A 43 1.26 -6.49 10.57
C ILE A 43 1.38 -7.07 9.16
N LEU A 44 1.48 -8.39 9.08
CA LEU A 44 1.54 -9.13 7.82
C LEU A 44 0.29 -9.99 7.66
N ILE A 45 -0.44 -9.78 6.58
CA ILE A 45 -1.60 -10.57 6.19
C ILE A 45 -1.24 -11.38 4.97
N ARG A 46 -1.25 -12.71 5.06
CA ARG A 46 -0.90 -13.61 3.96
C ARG A 46 -2.04 -14.57 3.67
N LYS A 47 -2.33 -14.74 2.39
CA LYS A 47 -3.28 -15.76 1.94
C LYS A 47 -2.74 -16.54 0.75
N PHE A 48 -2.87 -17.84 0.84
CA PHE A 48 -2.53 -18.78 -0.23
C PHE A 48 -3.53 -19.94 -0.22
N GLY A 49 -3.85 -20.48 -1.37
CA GLY A 49 -4.86 -21.54 -1.48
C GLY A 49 -4.66 -22.40 -2.71
N GLU A 50 -3.53 -23.13 -2.78
CA GLU A 50 -3.27 -24.05 -3.91
C GLU A 50 -4.14 -25.31 -3.85
N LYS A 51 -4.32 -25.86 -2.65
CA LYS A 51 -5.14 -27.07 -2.41
C LYS A 51 -6.58 -26.68 -2.05
N LEU A 52 -6.75 -25.68 -1.19
CA LEU A 52 -8.04 -25.15 -0.80
C LEU A 52 -8.00 -23.64 -0.89
N LYS A 53 -8.91 -23.03 -1.66
CA LYS A 53 -9.03 -21.57 -1.74
C LYS A 53 -9.17 -20.99 -0.34
N SER A 54 -8.39 -19.97 -0.04
CA SER A 54 -8.36 -19.35 1.28
C SER A 54 -8.43 -17.83 1.16
N ARG A 55 -9.16 -17.19 2.06
CA ARG A 55 -9.24 -15.74 2.19
C ARG A 55 -9.56 -15.34 3.64
N ILE A 56 -9.44 -14.05 3.88
CA ILE A 56 -9.89 -13.44 5.12
C ILE A 56 -11.15 -12.63 4.79
N ASN A 57 -12.19 -12.83 5.57
CA ASN A 57 -13.47 -12.16 5.42
C ASN A 57 -13.85 -11.47 6.74
N GLY A 58 -13.91 -10.15 6.73
CA GLY A 58 -14.19 -9.36 7.93
C GLY A 58 -12.93 -9.09 8.77
N LEU A 59 -11.86 -8.56 8.17
CA LEU A 59 -10.67 -8.10 8.90
C LEU A 59 -10.79 -6.63 9.24
N LYS A 60 -10.60 -6.30 10.51
CA LYS A 60 -10.53 -4.91 10.97
C LYS A 60 -9.19 -4.64 11.67
N ILE A 61 -8.48 -3.60 11.22
CA ILE A 61 -7.21 -3.13 11.81
C ILE A 61 -7.47 -1.70 12.29
N LEU A 62 -7.66 -1.52 13.60
CA LEU A 62 -8.26 -0.31 14.15
C LEU A 62 -7.44 0.29 15.30
N ASN A 63 -7.25 1.61 15.28
CA ASN A 63 -6.69 2.36 16.43
C ASN A 63 -5.33 1.81 16.92
N ASN A 64 -4.48 1.33 16.03
CA ASN A 64 -3.16 0.86 16.40
C ASN A 64 -2.12 1.96 16.25
N HIS A 65 -1.08 1.93 17.08
CA HIS A 65 0.12 2.75 16.91
C HIS A 65 1.29 1.87 16.45
N ILE A 66 1.76 2.11 15.24
CA ILE A 66 2.82 1.33 14.59
C ILE A 66 4.01 2.25 14.35
N TYR A 67 5.21 1.90 14.84
CA TYR A 67 6.38 2.72 14.60
C TYR A 67 7.70 1.96 14.68
N LYS A 68 8.72 2.48 13.98
CA LYS A 68 10.06 1.88 13.94
C LYS A 68 10.04 0.42 13.51
N THR A 69 9.38 0.13 12.39
CA THR A 69 9.54 -1.15 11.71
C THR A 69 10.70 -1.05 10.73
N GLU A 70 11.33 -2.17 10.42
CA GLU A 70 12.46 -2.18 9.50
C GLU A 70 12.05 -1.87 8.06
N ARG A 71 10.81 -2.24 7.64
CA ARG A 71 10.37 -1.96 6.29
C ARG A 71 8.92 -1.44 6.21
N ASN A 72 7.91 -2.26 6.49
CA ASN A 72 6.51 -1.92 6.22
C ASN A 72 5.67 -1.85 7.50
N ALA A 73 4.58 -1.08 7.48
CA ALA A 73 3.64 -1.11 8.58
C ALA A 73 2.59 -2.23 8.39
N ILE A 74 1.60 -2.05 7.53
CA ILE A 74 0.52 -3.02 7.28
C ILE A 74 0.67 -3.56 5.86
N ASN A 75 0.95 -4.86 5.71
CA ASN A 75 1.31 -5.46 4.45
C ASN A 75 0.46 -6.70 4.15
N PHE A 76 -0.37 -6.61 3.13
CA PHE A 76 -1.10 -7.77 2.60
C PHE A 76 -0.27 -8.46 1.52
N ARG A 77 -0.30 -9.78 1.50
CA ARG A 77 0.35 -10.64 0.50
C ARG A 77 -0.64 -11.69 -0.02
N ALA A 78 -0.83 -11.73 -1.33
CA ALA A 78 -1.74 -12.63 -2.01
C ALA A 78 -1.18 -13.05 -3.37
N SER A 79 -1.92 -13.85 -4.14
CA SER A 79 -1.60 -14.05 -5.55
C SER A 79 -2.03 -12.81 -6.36
N ALA A 80 -1.14 -12.32 -7.20
CA ALA A 80 -1.46 -11.28 -8.16
C ALA A 80 -2.11 -11.83 -9.44
N ASP A 81 -2.18 -13.15 -9.59
CA ASP A 81 -2.72 -13.82 -10.75
C ASP A 81 -4.25 -13.76 -10.75
N ARG A 82 -4.83 -13.09 -11.74
CA ARG A 82 -6.29 -12.90 -11.83
C ARG A 82 -7.05 -14.19 -12.14
N ASP A 83 -6.42 -15.20 -12.72
CA ASP A 83 -7.04 -16.53 -12.88
C ASP A 83 -7.24 -17.25 -11.56
N LYS A 84 -6.42 -16.91 -10.56
CA LYS A 84 -6.47 -17.49 -9.22
C LYS A 84 -7.03 -16.53 -8.20
N TRP A 85 -7.68 -15.47 -8.68
CA TRP A 85 -8.14 -14.40 -7.79
C TRP A 85 -9.30 -14.87 -6.91
N TYR A 86 -9.07 -14.85 -5.62
CA TYR A 86 -10.04 -15.15 -4.58
C TYR A 86 -9.85 -14.14 -3.45
N PRO A 87 -10.43 -12.93 -3.54
CA PRO A 87 -10.03 -11.79 -2.75
C PRO A 87 -10.40 -11.91 -1.27
N ASN A 88 -9.66 -11.21 -0.42
CA ASN A 88 -10.12 -10.88 0.93
C ASN A 88 -11.31 -9.94 0.83
N LEU A 89 -12.28 -10.10 1.72
CA LEU A 89 -13.53 -9.33 1.74
C LEU A 89 -13.71 -8.58 3.06
N ASN A 90 -14.50 -7.51 3.03
CA ASN A 90 -14.87 -6.76 4.23
C ASN A 90 -13.65 -6.34 5.07
N VAL A 91 -12.62 -5.80 4.40
CA VAL A 91 -11.40 -5.32 5.04
C VAL A 91 -11.55 -3.85 5.40
N ILE A 92 -11.26 -3.50 6.65
CA ILE A 92 -11.26 -2.12 7.14
C ILE A 92 -9.93 -1.84 7.85
N VAL A 93 -9.21 -0.80 7.40
CA VAL A 93 -8.01 -0.28 8.05
C VAL A 93 -8.28 1.17 8.45
N LYS A 94 -8.43 1.43 9.76
CA LYS A 94 -8.97 2.72 10.21
C LYS A 94 -8.32 3.23 11.50
N ASN A 95 -8.13 4.56 11.58
CA ASN A 95 -7.65 5.28 12.76
C ASN A 95 -6.28 4.77 13.27
N ASN A 96 -5.41 4.29 12.40
CA ASN A 96 -4.07 3.89 12.82
C ASN A 96 -3.10 5.07 12.71
N LEU A 97 -2.18 5.17 13.67
CA LEU A 97 -1.04 6.06 13.62
C LEU A 97 0.19 5.25 13.22
N ILE A 98 0.83 5.63 12.12
CA ILE A 98 2.00 4.94 11.56
C ILE A 98 3.15 5.94 11.44
N GLU A 99 4.28 5.66 12.09
CA GLU A 99 5.41 6.58 12.15
C GLU A 99 6.74 5.83 12.00
N LYS A 100 7.71 6.50 11.38
CA LYS A 100 9.10 6.00 11.28
C LYS A 100 9.19 4.61 10.66
N VAL A 101 8.47 4.46 9.55
CA VAL A 101 8.44 3.25 8.72
C VAL A 101 9.12 3.60 7.40
N PRO A 102 10.26 3.01 7.04
CA PRO A 102 11.02 3.44 5.86
C PRO A 102 10.40 3.00 4.53
N GLY A 103 9.64 1.92 4.54
CA GLY A 103 9.03 1.33 3.35
C GLY A 103 7.56 1.68 3.18
N ASP A 104 6.77 0.67 2.81
CA ASP A 104 5.35 0.87 2.54
C ASP A 104 4.55 1.08 3.84
N GLY A 105 3.64 2.05 3.82
CA GLY A 105 2.74 2.30 4.93
C GLY A 105 1.62 1.26 5.01
N ILE A 106 0.66 1.31 4.11
CA ILE A 106 -0.48 0.37 4.03
C ILE A 106 -0.59 -0.17 2.61
N VAL A 107 -0.37 -1.47 2.46
CA VAL A 107 -0.50 -2.18 1.18
C VAL A 107 -1.74 -3.06 1.21
N ILE A 108 -2.71 -2.77 0.35
CA ILE A 108 -3.93 -3.56 0.17
C ILE A 108 -3.74 -4.48 -1.04
N PHE A 109 -3.41 -5.75 -0.78
CA PHE A 109 -3.15 -6.70 -1.87
C PHE A 109 -4.15 -7.86 -1.87
N GLY A 110 -4.81 -8.05 -3.01
CA GLY A 110 -5.75 -9.13 -3.23
C GLY A 110 -7.03 -9.00 -2.39
N CYS A 111 -7.60 -7.80 -2.35
CA CYS A 111 -8.84 -7.48 -1.66
C CYS A 111 -9.94 -7.03 -2.65
N ASP A 112 -11.18 -7.16 -2.25
CA ASP A 112 -12.33 -6.57 -2.93
C ASP A 112 -13.17 -5.78 -1.91
N GLY A 113 -13.41 -4.50 -2.20
CA GLY A 113 -14.17 -3.61 -1.33
C GLY A 113 -13.45 -3.20 -0.04
N ALA A 114 -12.11 -3.16 -0.03
CA ALA A 114 -11.37 -2.69 1.15
C ALA A 114 -11.57 -1.19 1.39
N ILE A 115 -11.69 -0.81 2.67
CA ILE A 115 -11.80 0.60 3.10
C ILE A 115 -10.59 0.95 3.97
N VAL A 116 -9.83 1.97 3.54
CA VAL A 116 -8.69 2.53 4.27
C VAL A 116 -8.99 3.98 4.59
N GLU A 117 -9.24 4.28 5.86
CA GLU A 117 -9.72 5.61 6.22
C GLU A 117 -9.24 6.10 7.59
N HIS A 118 -9.11 7.44 7.71
CA HIS A 118 -8.74 8.11 8.97
C HIS A 118 -7.40 7.61 9.56
N ASN A 119 -6.46 7.18 8.73
CA ASN A 119 -5.12 6.84 9.18
C ASN A 119 -4.19 8.03 9.02
N THR A 120 -3.25 8.19 9.95
CA THR A 120 -2.16 9.17 9.86
C THR A 120 -0.84 8.43 9.71
N LEU A 121 -0.15 8.69 8.59
CA LEU A 121 1.15 8.11 8.26
C LEU A 121 2.16 9.26 8.12
N ARG A 122 3.25 9.22 8.90
CA ARG A 122 4.23 10.31 8.89
C ARG A 122 5.65 9.87 9.26
N ASP A 123 6.62 10.74 8.97
CA ASP A 123 8.03 10.54 9.34
C ASP A 123 8.64 9.28 8.74
N PHE A 124 8.47 9.04 7.45
CA PHE A 124 9.14 7.94 6.75
C PHE A 124 10.63 8.27 6.58
N PRO A 125 11.54 7.56 7.27
CA PRO A 125 12.95 7.92 7.24
C PRO A 125 13.60 7.62 5.89
N ASP A 126 14.58 8.44 5.50
CA ASP A 126 15.35 8.32 4.27
C ASP A 126 16.50 7.29 4.41
N ILE A 127 16.13 6.03 4.61
CA ILE A 127 17.11 4.94 4.79
C ILE A 127 16.94 3.80 3.80
N LEU A 128 15.88 3.82 2.96
CA LEU A 128 15.74 2.80 1.91
C LEU A 128 16.86 2.92 0.87
N PRO A 129 17.40 1.79 0.39
CA PRO A 129 18.27 1.79 -0.78
C PRO A 129 17.58 2.38 -2.02
N ASP A 130 18.34 2.97 -2.92
CA ASP A 130 17.83 3.54 -4.20
C ASP A 130 17.11 2.51 -5.08
N SER A 131 17.38 1.24 -4.88
CA SER A 131 16.76 0.12 -5.61
C SER A 131 15.38 -0.27 -5.08
N GLU A 132 14.97 0.25 -3.92
CA GLU A 132 13.75 -0.14 -3.22
C GLU A 132 12.65 0.90 -3.40
N ALA A 133 11.56 0.46 -4.03
CA ALA A 133 10.34 1.26 -4.19
C ALA A 133 9.42 1.12 -2.97
N ALA A 134 8.78 2.22 -2.57
CA ALA A 134 7.78 2.23 -1.52
C ALA A 134 6.88 3.45 -1.62
N ALA A 135 5.63 3.32 -1.15
CA ALA A 135 4.64 4.39 -1.10
C ALA A 135 3.82 4.37 0.20
N GLY A 136 3.05 5.41 0.43
CA GLY A 136 2.25 5.55 1.65
C GLY A 136 1.11 4.54 1.74
N ILE A 137 0.05 4.72 0.95
CA ILE A 137 -1.15 3.86 0.94
C ILE A 137 -1.50 3.47 -0.49
N TRP A 138 -1.58 2.18 -0.77
CA TRP A 138 -1.84 1.72 -2.13
C TRP A 138 -2.46 0.31 -2.22
N PRO A 139 -3.37 0.07 -3.20
CA PRO A 139 -3.86 -1.24 -3.56
C PRO A 139 -2.96 -1.89 -4.63
N PHE A 140 -2.90 -3.22 -4.63
CA PHE A 140 -2.25 -4.02 -5.65
C PHE A 140 -3.12 -5.25 -5.97
N SER A 141 -3.42 -5.47 -7.23
CA SER A 141 -4.30 -6.57 -7.66
C SER A 141 -5.57 -6.67 -6.79
N SER A 142 -6.23 -5.54 -6.58
CA SER A 142 -7.39 -5.39 -5.70
C SER A 142 -8.49 -4.62 -6.43
N ASP A 143 -9.75 -4.91 -6.07
CA ASP A 143 -10.90 -4.24 -6.66
C ASP A 143 -11.66 -3.40 -5.63
N ASN A 144 -12.33 -2.35 -6.10
CA ASN A 144 -13.23 -1.50 -5.32
C ASN A 144 -12.64 -0.97 -4.01
N THR A 145 -11.33 -0.71 -3.99
CA THR A 145 -10.66 -0.16 -2.80
C THR A 145 -10.99 1.32 -2.64
N ILE A 146 -11.40 1.72 -1.43
CA ILE A 146 -11.66 3.12 -1.08
C ILE A 146 -10.57 3.58 -0.10
N ILE A 147 -9.82 4.63 -0.48
CA ILE A 147 -8.80 5.29 0.35
C ILE A 147 -9.29 6.70 0.61
N GLN A 148 -9.66 7.02 1.85
CA GLN A 148 -10.28 8.29 2.17
C GLN A 148 -9.95 8.82 3.57
N TYR A 149 -9.95 10.14 3.71
CA TYR A 149 -9.72 10.82 4.99
C TYR A 149 -8.41 10.43 5.69
N ASN A 150 -7.40 10.04 4.92
CA ASN A 150 -6.07 9.73 5.46
C ASN A 150 -5.14 10.93 5.30
N GLU A 151 -4.13 10.99 6.15
CA GLU A 151 -2.99 11.87 6.03
C GLU A 151 -1.74 11.03 5.77
N VAL A 152 -0.99 11.38 4.72
CA VAL A 152 0.33 10.77 4.43
C VAL A 152 1.34 11.88 4.22
N SER A 153 2.41 11.87 5.03
CA SER A 153 3.42 12.91 4.97
C SER A 153 4.84 12.42 5.22
N GLY A 154 5.78 13.13 4.60
CA GLY A 154 7.21 12.90 4.81
C GLY A 154 7.71 11.56 4.33
N HIS A 155 7.15 10.99 3.26
CA HIS A 155 7.62 9.77 2.66
C HIS A 155 8.89 10.02 1.84
N LYS A 156 10.03 9.48 2.31
CA LYS A 156 11.35 9.79 1.76
C LYS A 156 11.97 8.67 0.93
N ALA A 157 11.18 7.73 0.44
CA ALA A 157 11.70 6.70 -0.47
C ALA A 157 12.32 7.35 -1.71
N LYS A 158 13.48 6.84 -2.10
CA LYS A 158 14.27 7.37 -3.21
C LYS A 158 13.72 6.94 -4.56
N TRP A 159 13.05 5.80 -4.60
CA TRP A 159 12.24 5.34 -5.73
C TRP A 159 10.79 5.27 -5.28
N ASP A 160 9.86 5.80 -6.06
CA ASP A 160 8.48 6.09 -5.73
C ASP A 160 8.37 7.19 -4.65
N GLY A 161 7.96 6.91 -3.43
CA GLY A 161 7.84 7.90 -2.37
C GLY A 161 6.58 8.74 -2.45
N GLN A 162 5.56 8.29 -3.20
CA GLN A 162 4.25 8.97 -3.25
C GLN A 162 3.47 8.78 -1.95
N GLY A 163 2.56 9.72 -1.69
CA GLY A 163 1.59 9.56 -0.61
C GLY A 163 0.63 8.41 -0.89
N TYR A 164 0.13 8.32 -2.13
CA TYR A 164 -0.90 7.37 -2.53
C TYR A 164 -0.62 6.79 -3.92
N ASP A 165 -1.00 5.51 -4.15
CA ASP A 165 -0.97 4.91 -5.47
C ASP A 165 -2.28 4.18 -5.78
N SER A 166 -2.60 4.04 -7.08
CA SER A 166 -3.46 2.99 -7.63
C SER A 166 -2.59 2.13 -8.53
N ASP A 167 -2.18 0.98 -8.01
CA ASP A 167 -1.12 0.18 -8.61
C ASP A 167 -1.67 -1.02 -9.40
N TRP A 168 -0.79 -1.78 -9.94
CA TRP A 168 -0.95 -2.84 -10.92
C TRP A 168 -2.14 -3.78 -10.64
N ASN A 169 -2.93 -4.06 -11.68
CA ASN A 169 -4.09 -4.95 -11.64
C ASN A 169 -5.23 -4.52 -10.70
N SER A 170 -5.34 -3.25 -10.37
CA SER A 170 -6.41 -2.73 -9.51
C SER A 170 -7.56 -2.16 -10.33
N VAL A 171 -8.79 -2.45 -9.93
CA VAL A 171 -10.01 -2.00 -10.62
C VAL A 171 -10.92 -1.25 -9.65
N GLY A 172 -11.42 -0.07 -10.07
CA GLY A 172 -12.39 0.68 -9.29
C GLY A 172 -11.83 1.31 -8.01
N THR A 173 -10.53 1.64 -7.97
CA THR A 173 -9.92 2.35 -6.84
C THR A 173 -10.47 3.77 -6.72
N ILE A 174 -10.87 4.18 -5.52
CA ILE A 174 -11.29 5.55 -5.21
C ILE A 174 -10.34 6.13 -4.17
N ILE A 175 -9.66 7.25 -4.52
CA ILE A 175 -8.78 8.01 -3.63
C ILE A 175 -9.42 9.38 -3.43
N GLN A 176 -9.98 9.64 -2.25
CA GLN A 176 -10.76 10.86 -2.02
C GLN A 176 -10.61 11.44 -0.62
N ASN A 177 -10.71 12.77 -0.50
CA ASN A 177 -10.70 13.49 0.78
C ASN A 177 -9.45 13.18 1.63
N ASN A 178 -8.31 12.93 1.00
CA ASN A 178 -7.06 12.68 1.70
C ASN A 178 -6.20 13.94 1.74
N TYR A 179 -5.29 13.98 2.69
CA TYR A 179 -4.25 14.99 2.78
C TYR A 179 -2.88 14.35 2.54
N SER A 180 -2.11 14.93 1.63
CA SER A 180 -0.76 14.50 1.26
C SER A 180 0.18 15.67 1.36
N HIS A 181 1.33 15.52 2.03
CA HIS A 181 2.29 16.62 2.07
C HIS A 181 3.73 16.19 2.33
N ASP A 182 4.66 16.94 1.79
CA ASP A 182 6.09 16.76 1.99
C ASP A 182 6.62 15.36 1.60
N ASN A 183 5.94 14.68 0.66
CA ASN A 183 6.35 13.39 0.15
C ASN A 183 7.30 13.54 -1.05
N TYR A 184 8.40 12.81 -1.08
CA TYR A 184 9.43 12.94 -2.12
C TYR A 184 8.95 12.51 -3.51
N GLY A 185 8.05 11.55 -3.59
CA GLY A 185 7.55 10.97 -4.84
C GLY A 185 6.38 11.69 -5.49
N GLY A 186 5.80 12.67 -4.82
CA GLY A 186 4.58 13.34 -5.26
C GLY A 186 3.35 12.90 -4.46
N PHE A 187 2.19 13.37 -4.89
CA PHE A 187 0.92 12.99 -4.28
C PHE A 187 0.51 11.57 -4.70
N LEU A 188 0.45 11.34 -6.02
CA LEU A 188 -0.23 10.18 -6.57
C LEU A 188 0.55 9.50 -7.70
N LEU A 189 0.59 8.16 -7.66
CA LEU A 189 0.94 7.33 -8.80
C LEU A 189 -0.28 6.49 -9.23
N VAL A 190 -0.62 6.52 -10.52
CA VAL A 190 -1.50 5.54 -11.14
C VAL A 190 -0.68 4.76 -12.14
N CYS A 191 -0.44 3.49 -11.89
CA CYS A 191 0.49 2.75 -12.73
C CYS A 191 0.06 1.32 -13.02
N ASN A 192 0.65 0.83 -14.11
CA ASN A 192 0.60 -0.57 -14.48
C ASN A 192 1.87 -0.92 -15.26
N ALA A 193 2.55 -1.97 -14.87
CA ALA A 193 3.78 -2.42 -15.52
C ALA A 193 3.55 -3.20 -16.83
N GLY A 194 2.33 -3.29 -17.33
CA GLY A 194 1.98 -4.04 -18.53
C GLY A 194 2.13 -5.55 -18.32
N SER A 195 2.68 -6.25 -19.33
CA SER A 195 2.84 -7.71 -19.30
C SER A 195 4.03 -8.21 -18.47
N SER A 196 4.73 -7.32 -17.78
CA SER A 196 6.07 -7.60 -17.22
C SER A 196 6.09 -8.49 -15.96
N TYR A 197 4.96 -8.91 -15.43
CA TYR A 197 4.89 -9.83 -14.29
C TYR A 197 4.82 -11.32 -14.70
N GLY A 198 5.58 -11.70 -15.71
CA GLY A 198 5.67 -13.07 -16.20
C GLY A 198 4.37 -13.53 -16.89
N LYS A 199 3.93 -14.76 -16.61
CA LYS A 199 2.71 -15.36 -17.21
C LYS A 199 1.40 -14.92 -16.51
N LYS A 200 1.43 -13.97 -15.60
CA LYS A 200 0.24 -13.52 -14.86
C LYS A 200 -0.64 -12.66 -15.76
N ILE A 201 -1.94 -12.89 -15.72
CA ILE A 201 -2.90 -12.06 -16.44
C ILE A 201 -2.88 -10.65 -15.85
N ASN A 202 -2.64 -9.69 -16.73
CA ASN A 202 -2.70 -8.28 -16.45
C ASN A 202 -4.00 -7.71 -17.01
N ILE A 203 -4.90 -7.27 -16.16
CA ILE A 203 -6.17 -6.65 -16.53
C ILE A 203 -6.12 -5.13 -16.61
N GLY A 204 -4.94 -4.55 -16.45
CA GLY A 204 -4.76 -3.11 -16.39
C GLY A 204 -4.96 -2.54 -14.98
N THR A 205 -4.86 -1.22 -14.87
CA THR A 205 -5.32 -0.44 -13.72
C THR A 205 -6.45 0.43 -14.23
N VAL A 206 -7.67 0.11 -13.82
CA VAL A 206 -8.87 0.51 -14.53
C VAL A 206 -9.89 1.17 -13.60
N ASN A 207 -10.60 2.19 -14.10
CA ASN A 207 -11.67 2.89 -13.38
C ASN A 207 -11.20 3.53 -12.05
N THR A 208 -10.03 4.16 -12.06
CA THR A 208 -9.52 4.89 -10.89
C THR A 208 -10.14 6.27 -10.79
N ILE A 209 -10.64 6.64 -9.61
CA ILE A 209 -11.23 7.97 -9.33
C ILE A 209 -10.40 8.66 -8.24
N ILE A 210 -9.91 9.85 -8.54
CA ILE A 210 -9.12 10.69 -7.62
C ILE A 210 -9.84 12.03 -7.47
N ARG A 211 -10.33 12.34 -6.27
CA ARG A 211 -11.10 13.56 -6.07
C ARG A 211 -11.03 14.13 -4.65
N ASN A 212 -11.19 15.44 -4.57
CA ASN A 212 -11.30 16.18 -3.30
C ASN A 212 -10.12 15.92 -2.35
N ASN A 213 -8.91 15.69 -2.88
CA ASN A 213 -7.72 15.54 -2.06
C ASN A 213 -6.97 16.88 -1.97
N LEU A 214 -6.18 17.04 -0.93
CA LEU A 214 -5.27 18.16 -0.76
C LEU A 214 -3.83 17.66 -0.82
N SER A 215 -3.03 18.24 -1.73
CA SER A 215 -1.60 17.95 -1.84
C SER A 215 -0.81 19.25 -1.63
N ILE A 216 0.10 19.26 -0.67
CA ILE A 216 0.94 20.42 -0.39
C ILE A 216 2.40 19.98 -0.34
N ASN A 217 3.24 20.68 -1.11
CA ASN A 217 4.70 20.50 -1.07
C ASN A 217 5.17 19.06 -1.37
N ASP A 218 4.38 18.29 -2.13
CA ASP A 218 4.74 16.95 -2.58
C ASP A 218 5.65 16.99 -3.82
N GLY A 219 6.50 15.99 -3.99
CA GLY A 219 7.35 15.79 -5.16
C GLY A 219 8.67 16.55 -5.12
N ILE A 220 9.10 17.08 -3.99
CA ILE A 220 10.35 17.82 -3.84
C ILE A 220 11.34 17.00 -3.03
N ARG A 221 12.52 16.74 -3.62
CA ARG A 221 13.65 16.08 -2.97
C ARG A 221 14.81 17.05 -2.71
N PRO A 222 15.54 16.92 -1.63
CA PRO A 222 16.71 17.77 -1.37
C PRO A 222 17.91 17.44 -2.29
N TYR A 223 17.92 16.23 -2.90
CA TYR A 223 18.97 15.76 -3.80
C TYR A 223 18.40 14.78 -4.83
N PRO A 224 19.04 14.65 -6.01
CA PRO A 224 18.65 13.64 -6.98
C PRO A 224 19.04 12.25 -6.49
N THR A 225 18.26 11.23 -6.87
CA THR A 225 18.58 9.82 -6.65
C THR A 225 19.05 9.16 -7.94
N THR A 226 19.46 7.91 -7.87
CA THR A 226 19.85 7.14 -9.08
C THR A 226 18.68 6.93 -10.05
N ARG A 227 17.44 7.06 -9.58
CA ARG A 227 16.23 6.82 -10.37
C ARG A 227 15.40 8.05 -10.66
N ARG A 228 15.57 9.11 -9.88
CA ARG A 228 14.74 10.32 -9.96
C ARG A 228 15.58 11.58 -9.76
N GLY A 229 15.17 12.65 -10.43
CA GLY A 229 15.69 13.98 -10.15
C GLY A 229 15.21 14.54 -8.82
N ILE A 230 15.44 15.83 -8.60
CA ILE A 230 14.96 16.55 -7.39
C ILE A 230 13.45 16.79 -7.40
N PHE A 231 12.79 16.65 -8.55
CA PHE A 231 11.35 16.82 -8.69
C PHE A 231 10.68 15.54 -9.17
N SER A 232 9.53 15.25 -8.62
CA SER A 232 8.60 14.25 -9.11
C SER A 232 7.25 14.91 -9.42
N PRO A 233 6.48 14.41 -10.40
CA PRO A 233 5.16 14.95 -10.66
C PRO A 233 4.24 14.81 -9.45
N THR A 234 3.38 15.80 -9.22
CA THR A 234 2.30 15.67 -8.22
C THR A 234 1.39 14.48 -8.56
N PHE A 235 1.03 14.35 -9.84
CA PHE A 235 0.30 13.22 -10.40
C PHE A 235 1.18 12.51 -11.43
N HIS A 236 1.41 11.24 -11.25
CA HIS A 236 2.17 10.41 -12.20
C HIS A 236 1.28 9.26 -12.70
N ILE A 237 1.04 9.23 -14.02
CA ILE A 237 0.24 8.19 -14.66
C ILE A 237 1.13 7.47 -15.68
N THR A 238 1.23 6.14 -15.60
CA THR A 238 2.13 5.38 -16.47
C THR A 238 1.65 3.94 -16.71
N GLY A 239 1.89 3.44 -17.90
CA GLY A 239 1.56 2.07 -18.31
C GLY A 239 0.13 1.92 -18.84
N PRO A 240 -0.36 0.69 -19.03
CA PRO A 240 -1.72 0.43 -19.48
C PRO A 240 -2.73 0.71 -18.37
N VAL A 241 -3.16 1.97 -18.30
CA VAL A 241 -4.22 2.45 -17.41
C VAL A 241 -5.42 2.90 -18.24
N GLU A 242 -6.62 2.70 -17.71
CA GLU A 242 -7.86 3.00 -18.42
C GLU A 242 -8.89 3.65 -17.49
N ASN A 243 -9.66 4.60 -18.03
CA ASN A 243 -10.74 5.28 -17.31
C ASN A 243 -10.28 5.86 -15.94
N THR A 244 -9.22 6.66 -15.97
CA THR A 244 -8.74 7.38 -14.79
C THR A 244 -9.34 8.77 -14.76
N TYR A 245 -10.04 9.12 -13.70
CA TYR A 245 -10.69 10.42 -13.51
C TYR A 245 -10.02 11.17 -12.35
N ILE A 246 -9.50 12.36 -12.63
CA ILE A 246 -8.86 13.25 -11.65
C ILE A 246 -9.67 14.55 -11.64
N GLN A 247 -10.28 14.89 -10.51
CA GLN A 247 -11.13 16.08 -10.40
C GLN A 247 -11.12 16.67 -8.99
N ASP A 248 -11.29 17.97 -8.90
CA ASP A 248 -11.51 18.71 -7.65
C ASP A 248 -10.43 18.44 -6.56
N ASN A 249 -9.15 18.37 -6.99
CA ASN A 249 -8.03 18.18 -6.05
C ASN A 249 -7.24 19.47 -5.89
#